data_b2c0fc9b2f64a8d25e76c573a58f7695
#
_entry.id   b2c0fc9b2f64a8d25e76c573a58f7695
#
_cell.length_a   1.000
_cell.length_b   1.000
_cell.length_c   1.000
_cell.angle_alpha   90.00
_cell.angle_beta   90.00
_cell.angle_gamma   90.00
#
_symmetry.space_group_name_H-M   'P 1'
#
loop_
_entity.id
_entity.type
_entity.pdbx_description
1 polymer ?
#
loop_
_entity_poly.entity_id
_entity_poly.type
_entity_poly.pdbx_seq_one_letter_code
_entity_poly.pdbx_strand_id
1 'polypeptide(L)'
;MHILEKLAAALPPEGPPVKLCLIGSAACLFGGMDGRTSSDLDVWRPHSDYDRAELRIAAEAAGIFFDPKSSLDPVRPYLQIVEPGLTQLGLFEPILVDRMGRLEIYRPPAENLIAAKLIRADPKDISDIRFLISLHRPDAARIRALVAAFPPGSRERAEENLVYLEVLTP
;
A
#
# COMPACT_ATOMS: atom_id res chain seq x y z
N MET A 1 -11.19 0.96 -6.94
CA MET A 1 -12.02 2.17 -6.82
C MET A 1 -13.30 1.88 -6.05
N HIS A 2 -14.16 0.99 -6.50
CA HIS A 2 -15.45 0.69 -5.86
C HIS A 2 -15.44 0.43 -4.33
N ILE A 3 -14.40 -0.21 -3.78
CA ILE A 3 -14.28 -0.50 -2.33
C ILE A 3 -14.05 0.78 -1.50
N LEU A 4 -13.22 1.69 -1.96
CA LEU A 4 -12.95 2.96 -1.27
C LEU A 4 -14.12 3.94 -1.40
N GLU A 5 -14.84 3.93 -2.52
CA GLU A 5 -16.07 4.71 -2.69
C GLU A 5 -17.14 4.27 -1.68
N LYS A 6 -17.29 2.94 -1.46
CA LYS A 6 -18.19 2.41 -0.44
C LYS A 6 -17.76 2.81 0.97
N LEU A 7 -16.46 2.73 1.26
CA LEU A 7 -15.91 3.14 2.54
C LEU A 7 -16.15 4.65 2.78
N ALA A 8 -15.87 5.49 1.78
CA ALA A 8 -16.09 6.93 1.86
C ALA A 8 -17.57 7.28 2.07
N ALA A 9 -18.47 6.58 1.37
CA ALA A 9 -19.91 6.78 1.52
C ALA A 9 -20.45 6.31 2.88
N ALA A 10 -19.78 5.38 3.54
CA ALA A 10 -20.15 4.89 4.87
C ALA A 10 -19.61 5.75 6.03
N LEU A 11 -18.66 6.65 5.75
CA LEU A 11 -18.18 7.59 6.75
C LEU A 11 -19.23 8.69 7.00
N PRO A 12 -19.42 9.14 8.26
CA PRO A 12 -20.25 10.30 8.54
C PRO A 12 -19.77 11.52 7.72
N PRO A 13 -20.69 12.38 7.24
CA PRO A 13 -20.31 13.53 6.41
C PRO A 13 -19.54 14.60 7.19
N GLU A 14 -19.70 14.65 8.51
CA GLU A 14 -19.07 15.62 9.39
C GLU A 14 -17.95 14.95 10.22
N GLY A 15 -16.92 15.73 10.53
CA GLY A 15 -15.78 15.30 11.35
C GLY A 15 -14.42 15.58 10.70
N PRO A 16 -13.31 15.22 11.37
CA PRO A 16 -11.98 15.41 10.84
C PRO A 16 -11.73 14.49 9.63
N PRO A 17 -10.77 14.83 8.76
CA PRO A 17 -10.36 13.94 7.67
C PRO A 17 -9.93 12.56 8.20
N VAL A 18 -10.34 11.51 7.48
CA VAL A 18 -9.86 10.13 7.68
C VAL A 18 -8.75 9.88 6.68
N LYS A 19 -7.50 9.78 7.16
CA LYS A 19 -6.32 9.64 6.31
C LYS A 19 -5.84 8.19 6.32
N LEU A 20 -5.82 7.55 5.17
CA LEU A 20 -5.32 6.19 4.99
C LEU A 20 -4.14 6.18 4.05
N CYS A 21 -2.97 5.77 4.53
CA CYS A 21 -1.80 5.52 3.71
C CYS A 21 -1.82 4.06 3.26
N LEU A 22 -2.17 3.82 2.01
CA LEU A 22 -2.23 2.47 1.45
C LEU A 22 -0.85 1.98 1.04
N ILE A 23 -0.59 0.69 1.27
CA ILE A 23 0.60 -0.03 0.83
C ILE A 23 0.21 -1.27 0.04
N GLY A 24 1.18 -2.11 -0.32
CA GLY A 24 0.91 -3.33 -1.07
C GLY A 24 0.37 -3.08 -2.47
N SER A 25 -0.45 -3.99 -2.97
CA SER A 25 -1.00 -3.89 -4.33
C SER A 25 -2.05 -2.78 -4.46
N ALA A 26 -2.78 -2.45 -3.39
CA ALA A 26 -3.72 -1.34 -3.39
C ALA A 26 -3.04 -0.01 -3.72
N ALA A 27 -1.84 0.24 -3.16
CA ALA A 27 -1.06 1.44 -3.48
C ALA A 27 -0.65 1.54 -4.95
N CYS A 28 -0.43 0.40 -5.62
CA CYS A 28 -0.14 0.36 -7.06
C CYS A 28 -1.37 0.68 -7.90
N LEU A 29 -2.55 0.15 -7.51
CA LEU A 29 -3.82 0.38 -8.21
C LEU A 29 -4.22 1.85 -8.21
N PHE A 30 -4.03 2.53 -7.07
CA PHE A 30 -4.27 3.98 -6.96
C PHE A 30 -3.20 4.82 -7.69
N GLY A 31 -2.13 4.21 -8.15
CA GLY A 31 -1.18 4.80 -9.07
C GLY A 31 -1.54 4.71 -10.55
N GLY A 32 -2.73 4.16 -10.90
CA GLY A 32 -3.21 4.07 -12.30
C GLY A 32 -3.06 2.69 -12.94
N MET A 33 -2.89 1.61 -12.16
CA MET A 33 -2.82 0.25 -12.67
C MET A 33 -4.21 -0.24 -13.12
N ASP A 34 -4.46 -0.24 -14.41
CA ASP A 34 -5.69 -0.77 -14.99
C ASP A 34 -5.70 -2.31 -15.01
N GLY A 35 -6.91 -2.89 -14.92
CA GLY A 35 -7.11 -4.33 -15.12
C GLY A 35 -6.88 -5.22 -13.90
N ARG A 36 -6.57 -4.67 -12.74
CA ARG A 36 -6.57 -5.38 -11.46
C ARG A 36 -7.58 -4.80 -10.49
N THR A 37 -8.24 -5.65 -9.74
CA THR A 37 -8.99 -5.27 -8.54
C THR A 37 -8.21 -5.78 -7.34
N SER A 38 -7.87 -4.93 -6.38
CA SER A 38 -7.49 -5.39 -5.05
C SER A 38 -8.74 -5.39 -4.20
N SER A 39 -9.09 -6.55 -3.68
CA SER A 39 -10.10 -6.67 -2.63
C SER A 39 -9.55 -6.29 -1.26
N ASP A 40 -8.22 -6.12 -1.18
CA ASP A 40 -7.49 -6.00 0.06
C ASP A 40 -6.87 -4.61 0.18
N LEU A 41 -7.13 -3.93 1.29
CA LEU A 41 -6.58 -2.63 1.61
C LEU A 41 -5.60 -2.78 2.78
N ASP A 42 -4.30 -2.76 2.47
CA ASP A 42 -3.25 -2.71 3.49
C ASP A 42 -2.98 -1.25 3.86
N VAL A 43 -3.33 -0.88 5.10
CA VAL A 43 -3.21 0.49 5.62
C VAL A 43 -1.97 0.59 6.51
N TRP A 44 -1.01 1.43 6.11
CA TRP A 44 0.22 1.68 6.87
C TRP A 44 -0.05 2.61 8.05
N ARG A 45 -0.01 2.06 9.26
CA ARG A 45 -0.38 2.77 10.48
C ARG A 45 0.41 4.06 10.72
N PRO A 46 1.74 4.12 10.56
CA PRO A 46 2.53 5.31 10.89
C PRO A 46 2.16 6.59 10.13
N HIS A 47 1.64 6.45 8.90
CA HIS A 47 1.24 7.59 8.06
C HIS A 47 -0.28 7.68 7.84
N SER A 48 -1.06 7.04 8.73
CA SER A 48 -2.52 7.08 8.71
C SER A 48 -3.04 7.75 9.97
N ASP A 49 -4.11 8.54 9.81
CA ASP A 49 -4.74 9.31 10.89
C ASP A 49 -6.26 9.12 10.82
N TYR A 50 -6.81 8.39 11.77
CA TYR A 50 -8.23 8.02 11.82
C TYR A 50 -8.66 7.63 13.25
N ASP A 51 -9.93 7.82 13.56
CA ASP A 51 -10.55 7.15 14.69
C ASP A 51 -10.81 5.67 14.36
N ARG A 52 -10.26 4.75 15.17
CA ARG A 52 -10.34 3.32 14.91
C ARG A 52 -11.77 2.78 14.99
N ALA A 53 -12.58 3.31 15.90
CA ALA A 53 -13.96 2.85 16.08
C ALA A 53 -14.83 3.35 14.91
N GLU A 54 -14.68 4.60 14.50
CA GLU A 54 -15.36 5.16 13.33
C GLU A 54 -15.00 4.40 12.06
N LEU A 55 -13.70 4.18 11.80
CA LEU A 55 -13.24 3.46 10.62
C LEU A 55 -13.74 2.01 10.58
N ARG A 56 -13.79 1.32 11.73
CA ARG A 56 -14.35 -0.02 11.82
C ARG A 56 -15.83 -0.04 11.47
N ILE A 57 -16.63 0.86 12.04
CA ILE A 57 -18.06 0.96 11.76
C ILE A 57 -18.30 1.22 10.27
N ALA A 58 -17.55 2.16 9.68
CA ALA A 58 -17.66 2.48 8.26
C ALA A 58 -17.25 1.29 7.37
N ALA A 59 -16.17 0.58 7.72
CA ALA A 59 -15.73 -0.61 6.99
C ALA A 59 -16.79 -1.71 7.02
N GLU A 60 -17.34 -2.02 8.20
CA GLU A 60 -18.42 -3.01 8.38
C GLU A 60 -19.67 -2.64 7.58
N ALA A 61 -20.08 -1.37 7.61
CA ALA A 61 -21.21 -0.84 6.82
C ALA A 61 -20.95 -0.93 5.30
N ALA A 62 -19.70 -0.77 4.87
CA ALA A 62 -19.27 -0.94 3.47
C ALA A 62 -19.12 -2.41 3.06
N GLY A 63 -19.31 -3.37 3.95
CA GLY A 63 -19.10 -4.79 3.71
C GLY A 63 -17.63 -5.23 3.67
N ILE A 64 -16.75 -4.42 4.28
CA ILE A 64 -15.30 -4.65 4.36
C ILE A 64 -14.96 -5.27 5.72
N PHE A 65 -14.18 -6.35 5.71
CA PHE A 65 -13.71 -6.98 6.95
C PHE A 65 -12.61 -6.10 7.58
N PHE A 66 -12.86 -5.59 8.78
CA PHE A 66 -11.92 -4.66 9.42
C PHE A 66 -10.87 -5.41 10.24
N ASP A 67 -9.59 -5.21 9.91
CA ASP A 67 -8.39 -5.66 10.62
C ASP A 67 -8.46 -7.15 11.05
N PRO A 68 -8.71 -8.09 10.13
CA PRO A 68 -8.81 -9.51 10.45
C PRO A 68 -7.45 -10.05 10.87
N LYS A 69 -7.39 -10.67 12.07
CA LYS A 69 -6.11 -11.14 12.65
C LYS A 69 -5.73 -12.57 12.25
N SER A 70 -6.64 -13.42 11.74
CA SER A 70 -6.30 -14.84 11.61
C SER A 70 -7.06 -15.66 10.55
N SER A 71 -8.14 -15.23 9.97
CA SER A 71 -8.80 -15.99 8.90
C SER A 71 -9.40 -15.04 7.88
N LEU A 72 -8.72 -14.94 6.74
CA LEU A 72 -9.22 -14.22 5.60
C LEU A 72 -10.26 -15.09 4.90
N ASP A 73 -11.48 -14.59 4.82
CA ASP A 73 -12.46 -15.11 3.86
C ASP A 73 -12.03 -14.63 2.47
N PRO A 74 -11.60 -15.52 1.55
CA PRO A 74 -11.10 -15.10 0.25
C PRO A 74 -12.16 -14.41 -0.62
N VAL A 75 -13.42 -14.43 -0.22
CA VAL A 75 -14.54 -13.83 -0.95
C VAL A 75 -14.85 -12.41 -0.45
N ARG A 76 -14.43 -12.05 0.75
CA ARG A 76 -14.73 -10.74 1.35
C ARG A 76 -13.54 -9.79 1.25
N PRO A 77 -13.76 -8.54 0.79
CA PRO A 77 -12.73 -7.53 0.87
C PRO A 77 -12.39 -7.22 2.33
N TYR A 78 -11.12 -6.95 2.60
CA TYR A 78 -10.68 -6.57 3.95
C TYR A 78 -9.84 -5.29 3.95
N LEU A 79 -9.83 -4.61 5.10
CA LEU A 79 -8.94 -3.52 5.44
C LEU A 79 -8.08 -3.96 6.60
N GLN A 80 -6.79 -4.15 6.36
CA GLN A 80 -5.81 -4.57 7.36
C GLN A 80 -4.96 -3.40 7.82
N ILE A 81 -4.78 -3.26 9.12
CA ILE A 81 -3.85 -2.28 9.69
C ILE A 81 -2.47 -2.93 9.80
N VAL A 82 -1.51 -2.38 9.06
CA VAL A 82 -0.13 -2.87 9.03
C VAL A 82 0.73 -2.00 9.95
N GLU A 83 1.24 -2.62 11.01
CA GLU A 83 2.13 -1.99 11.98
C GLU A 83 3.60 -2.05 11.52
N PRO A 84 4.45 -1.13 12.04
CA PRO A 84 5.90 -1.22 11.82
C PRO A 84 6.47 -2.59 12.20
N GLY A 85 7.41 -3.09 11.40
CA GLY A 85 8.04 -4.40 11.59
C GLY A 85 7.42 -5.53 10.78
N LEU A 86 6.18 -5.40 10.30
CA LEU A 86 5.56 -6.38 9.40
C LEU A 86 6.03 -6.22 7.95
N THR A 87 6.44 -5.03 7.58
CA THR A 87 7.07 -4.74 6.28
C THR A 87 8.11 -3.63 6.45
N GLN A 88 9.01 -3.48 5.47
CA GLN A 88 10.04 -2.47 5.44
C GLN A 88 9.75 -1.51 4.29
N LEU A 89 9.45 -0.25 4.61
CA LEU A 89 9.18 0.79 3.60
C LEU A 89 10.27 1.88 3.58
N GLY A 90 11.12 1.93 4.62
CA GLY A 90 12.03 3.04 4.84
C GLY A 90 11.30 4.33 5.23
N LEU A 91 12.05 5.42 5.32
CA LEU A 91 11.47 6.74 5.59
C LEU A 91 10.92 7.36 4.32
N PHE A 92 9.74 7.98 4.40
CA PHE A 92 9.12 8.68 3.27
C PHE A 92 8.10 9.72 3.74
N GLU A 93 7.80 10.66 2.85
CA GLU A 93 6.63 11.52 2.96
C GLU A 93 5.50 10.92 2.13
N PRO A 94 4.30 10.73 2.70
CA PRO A 94 3.18 10.13 1.99
C PRO A 94 2.64 11.08 0.92
N ILE A 95 2.30 10.51 -0.24
CA ILE A 95 1.75 11.23 -1.39
C ILE A 95 0.24 11.08 -1.38
N LEU A 96 -0.49 12.21 -1.36
CA LEU A 96 -1.95 12.21 -1.54
C LEU A 96 -2.27 11.79 -2.97
N VAL A 97 -3.11 10.75 -3.11
CA VAL A 97 -3.51 10.23 -4.43
C VAL A 97 -4.99 10.44 -4.73
N ASP A 98 -5.84 10.52 -3.72
CA ASP A 98 -7.26 10.74 -3.91
C ASP A 98 -7.94 11.34 -2.66
N ARG A 99 -9.10 11.98 -2.87
CA ARG A 99 -9.94 12.50 -1.80
C ARG A 99 -11.41 12.29 -2.15
N MET A 100 -12.12 11.57 -1.28
CA MET A 100 -13.53 11.23 -1.40
C MET A 100 -14.26 11.65 -0.13
N GLY A 101 -14.87 12.82 -0.14
CA GLY A 101 -15.46 13.43 1.06
C GLY A 101 -14.40 13.63 2.15
N ARG A 102 -14.60 13.01 3.32
CA ARG A 102 -13.61 13.02 4.43
C ARG A 102 -12.47 12.03 4.26
N LEU A 103 -12.60 11.04 3.36
CA LEU A 103 -11.58 10.03 3.13
C LEU A 103 -10.48 10.58 2.25
N GLU A 104 -9.27 10.63 2.78
CA GLU A 104 -8.04 10.99 2.07
C GLU A 104 -7.15 9.77 1.92
N ILE A 105 -6.79 9.43 0.69
CA ILE A 105 -5.95 8.27 0.37
C ILE A 105 -4.55 8.75 0.03
N TYR A 106 -3.60 8.20 0.76
CA TYR A 106 -2.17 8.42 0.57
C TYR A 106 -1.47 7.13 0.17
N ARG A 107 -0.27 7.24 -0.38
CA ARG A 107 0.64 6.12 -0.63
C ARG A 107 2.09 6.53 -0.42
N PRO A 108 3.00 5.57 -0.21
CA PRO A 108 4.45 5.81 -0.30
C PRO A 108 4.87 6.22 -1.73
N PRO A 109 6.03 6.88 -1.91
CA PRO A 109 6.69 7.02 -3.21
C PRO A 109 6.92 5.65 -3.88
N ALA A 110 7.01 5.63 -5.20
CA ALA A 110 7.22 4.42 -5.97
C ALA A 110 8.49 3.67 -5.53
N GLU A 111 9.55 4.41 -5.24
CA GLU A 111 10.83 3.85 -4.76
C GLU A 111 10.69 3.05 -3.47
N ASN A 112 9.91 3.56 -2.51
CA ASN A 112 9.66 2.87 -1.24
C ASN A 112 8.81 1.61 -1.44
N LEU A 113 7.78 1.66 -2.30
CA LEU A 113 6.97 0.50 -2.65
C LEU A 113 7.79 -0.58 -3.36
N ILE A 114 8.66 -0.19 -4.31
CA ILE A 114 9.54 -1.11 -5.03
C ILE A 114 10.53 -1.76 -4.05
N ALA A 115 11.22 -0.96 -3.22
CA ALA A 115 12.17 -1.48 -2.24
C ALA A 115 11.53 -2.53 -1.31
N ALA A 116 10.31 -2.26 -0.81
CA ALA A 116 9.56 -3.21 0.02
C ALA A 116 9.21 -4.50 -0.72
N LYS A 117 8.81 -4.41 -2.00
CA LYS A 117 8.44 -5.56 -2.84
C LYS A 117 9.65 -6.42 -3.24
N LEU A 118 10.84 -5.83 -3.33
CA LEU A 118 12.07 -6.57 -3.57
C LEU A 118 12.44 -7.54 -2.45
N ILE A 119 11.94 -7.35 -1.22
CA ILE A 119 12.21 -8.29 -0.11
C ILE A 119 11.65 -9.69 -0.39
N ARG A 120 10.48 -9.77 -1.02
CA ARG A 120 9.80 -11.03 -1.33
C ARG A 120 9.95 -11.42 -2.81
N ALA A 121 9.75 -10.44 -3.69
CA ALA A 121 9.85 -10.55 -5.16
C ALA A 121 9.10 -11.76 -5.77
N ASP A 122 7.92 -12.08 -5.23
CA ASP A 122 7.07 -13.09 -5.83
C ASP A 122 6.50 -12.60 -7.19
N PRO A 123 5.88 -13.46 -8.01
CA PRO A 123 5.38 -13.08 -9.33
C PRO A 123 4.42 -11.88 -9.32
N LYS A 124 3.63 -11.72 -8.24
CA LYS A 124 2.74 -10.57 -8.06
C LYS A 124 3.55 -9.29 -7.79
N ASP A 125 4.55 -9.38 -6.92
CA ASP A 125 5.44 -8.26 -6.62
C ASP A 125 6.24 -7.81 -7.84
N ILE A 126 6.76 -8.75 -8.63
CA ILE A 126 7.48 -8.43 -9.88
C ILE A 126 6.57 -7.72 -10.89
N SER A 127 5.31 -8.14 -11.00
CA SER A 127 4.32 -7.46 -11.83
C SER A 127 4.05 -6.04 -11.35
N ASP A 128 3.93 -5.83 -10.04
CA ASP A 128 3.72 -4.52 -9.44
C ASP A 128 4.96 -3.62 -9.61
N ILE A 129 6.18 -4.16 -9.42
CA ILE A 129 7.44 -3.45 -9.65
C ILE A 129 7.54 -2.98 -11.11
N ARG A 130 7.26 -3.86 -12.08
CA ARG A 130 7.26 -3.51 -13.50
C ARG A 130 6.32 -2.35 -13.80
N PHE A 131 5.11 -2.40 -13.24
CA PHE A 131 4.13 -1.34 -13.38
C PHE A 131 4.64 -0.02 -12.80
N LEU A 132 5.15 -0.04 -11.55
CA LEU A 132 5.67 1.16 -10.89
C LEU A 132 6.84 1.78 -11.66
N ILE A 133 7.74 0.97 -12.21
CA ILE A 133 8.86 1.43 -13.05
C ILE A 133 8.32 2.12 -14.31
N SER A 134 7.39 1.48 -15.02
CA SER A 134 6.86 1.99 -16.29
C SER A 134 6.12 3.32 -16.12
N LEU A 135 5.37 3.47 -15.03
CA LEU A 135 4.54 4.65 -14.78
C LEU A 135 5.32 5.81 -14.17
N HIS A 136 6.14 5.53 -13.15
CA HIS A 136 6.75 6.56 -12.32
C HIS A 136 8.21 6.87 -12.66
N ARG A 137 8.89 6.00 -13.42
CA ARG A 137 10.32 6.12 -13.75
C ARG A 137 11.17 6.42 -12.50
N PRO A 138 11.08 5.58 -11.46
CA PRO A 138 11.70 5.85 -10.17
C PRO A 138 13.23 5.91 -10.27
N ASP A 139 13.84 6.60 -9.32
CA ASP A 139 15.29 6.66 -9.21
C ASP A 139 15.85 5.34 -8.62
N ALA A 140 16.56 4.58 -9.45
CA ALA A 140 17.19 3.33 -9.07
C ALA A 140 18.24 3.51 -7.96
N ALA A 141 18.95 4.64 -7.92
CA ALA A 141 19.91 4.91 -6.85
C ALA A 141 19.20 5.08 -5.51
N ARG A 142 18.06 5.75 -5.50
CA ARG A 142 17.23 5.89 -4.29
C ARG A 142 16.67 4.54 -3.83
N ILE A 143 16.22 3.67 -4.74
CA ILE A 143 15.78 2.32 -4.38
C ILE A 143 16.91 1.53 -3.72
N ARG A 144 18.12 1.55 -4.31
CA ARG A 144 19.31 0.87 -3.73
C ARG A 144 19.66 1.42 -2.34
N ALA A 145 19.58 2.72 -2.14
CA ALA A 145 19.82 3.36 -0.84
C ALA A 145 18.78 2.94 0.22
N LEU A 146 17.50 2.84 -0.16
CA LEU A 146 16.44 2.34 0.71
C LEU A 146 16.69 0.88 1.12
N VAL A 147 17.02 0.01 0.16
CA VAL A 147 17.34 -1.40 0.41
C VAL A 147 18.54 -1.52 1.35
N ALA A 148 19.61 -0.74 1.14
CA ALA A 148 20.80 -0.77 1.99
C ALA A 148 20.51 -0.35 3.44
N ALA A 149 19.47 0.45 3.67
CA ALA A 149 19.04 0.89 5.00
C ALA A 149 18.10 -0.11 5.72
N PHE A 150 17.68 -1.19 5.07
CA PHE A 150 16.82 -2.20 5.68
C PHE A 150 17.57 -3.03 6.75
N PRO A 151 16.84 -3.60 7.72
CA PRO A 151 17.41 -4.58 8.65
C PRO A 151 18.05 -5.77 7.89
N PRO A 152 19.09 -6.40 8.46
CA PRO A 152 19.93 -7.39 7.74
C PRO A 152 19.16 -8.43 6.92
N GLY A 153 18.24 -9.17 7.53
CA GLY A 153 17.50 -10.23 6.83
C GLY A 153 16.57 -9.75 5.71
N SER A 154 16.02 -8.54 5.81
CA SER A 154 15.23 -7.93 4.74
C SER A 154 16.15 -7.36 3.66
N ARG A 155 17.28 -6.76 4.07
CA ARG A 155 18.27 -6.21 3.16
C ARG A 155 18.85 -7.29 2.25
N GLU A 156 19.36 -8.38 2.80
CA GLU A 156 19.95 -9.48 2.05
C GLU A 156 19.00 -9.99 0.94
N ARG A 157 17.74 -10.25 1.30
CA ARG A 157 16.73 -10.69 0.32
C ARG A 157 16.48 -9.65 -0.76
N ALA A 158 16.34 -8.39 -0.37
CA ALA A 158 16.09 -7.32 -1.33
C ALA A 158 17.29 -7.07 -2.25
N GLU A 159 18.54 -7.19 -1.73
CA GLU A 159 19.78 -7.07 -2.51
C GLU A 159 19.88 -8.17 -3.58
N GLU A 160 19.55 -9.43 -3.26
CA GLU A 160 19.49 -10.53 -4.23
C GLU A 160 18.52 -10.24 -5.39
N ASN A 161 17.43 -9.52 -5.10
CA ASN A 161 16.38 -9.20 -6.06
C ASN A 161 16.60 -7.87 -6.81
N LEU A 162 17.67 -7.11 -6.52
CA LEU A 162 17.96 -5.84 -7.22
C LEU A 162 18.17 -6.03 -8.74
N VAL A 163 18.50 -7.22 -9.18
CA VAL A 163 18.61 -7.58 -10.61
C VAL A 163 17.32 -7.27 -11.38
N TYR A 164 16.16 -7.33 -10.74
CA TYR A 164 14.89 -6.97 -11.38
C TYR A 164 14.81 -5.50 -11.79
N LEU A 165 15.53 -4.59 -11.13
CA LEU A 165 15.58 -3.19 -11.56
C LEU A 165 16.25 -3.05 -12.91
N GLU A 166 17.28 -3.86 -13.19
CA GLU A 166 18.01 -3.82 -14.47
C GLU A 166 17.22 -4.50 -15.59
N VAL A 167 16.57 -5.63 -15.27
CA VAL A 167 15.78 -6.41 -16.24
C VAL A 167 14.46 -5.72 -16.61
N LEU A 168 13.85 -4.97 -15.69
CA LEU A 168 12.53 -4.35 -15.87
C LEU A 168 12.60 -2.88 -16.30
N THR A 169 13.77 -2.26 -16.24
CA THR A 169 13.96 -0.90 -16.77
C THR A 169 14.15 -0.99 -18.29
N PRO A 170 13.34 -0.28 -19.09
CA PRO A 170 13.41 -0.30 -20.55
C PRO A 170 14.69 0.33 -21.09
#